data_d76aa9bbd25e5458471af149c3f889e9
#
_entry.id   d76aa9bbd25e5458471af149c3f889e9
#
_cell.length_a   1.000
_cell.length_b   1.000
_cell.length_c   1.000
_cell.angle_alpha   90.00
_cell.angle_beta   90.00
_cell.angle_gamma   90.00
#
_symmetry.space_group_name_H-M   'P 1'
#
loop_
_entity.id
_entity.type
_entity.pdbx_description
1 polymer ?
#
loop_
_entity_poly.entity_id
_entity_poly.type
_entity_poly.pdbx_seq_one_letter_code
_entity_poly.pdbx_strand_id
1 'polypeptide(L)'
;MSHQPKPLDQQIIVITGATSGIGLATARAAAKAGARLVLAARSEKDLRAVAGQLEQAGAHVTTVAADVAKPADVARIAEAARSHFGGFDTWVNNAGVGIFGRIEDGNAEDHRRLFETNFWGIVNGSLEALKHFKAHGGALINLGSVVSDVAIPMQGMYSASKHAVKGFTDALRIELEHEEAPVTVTLIKPASIDTPFNKNVRNYTDYELQLPPPVYAPEEVANAILYAAVHPTRDIYVGGGGKVMSTFNKHAPGVMDWISAKAIVGQEKSDKPAANPAGGLQQPGLGGHAHSDYPGHVMKSYYTRTTMNPLVAGALAAAGLAVASALITGNFSWGKLKDAGVRIKELKAPEPAPAPAKEPQAAATTNGSVAPKDPQQPAIPQSPQA
;
A
#
# COMPACT_ATOMS: atom_id res chain seq x y z
N MET A 1 28.89 -9.83 0.07
CA MET A 1 28.56 -9.71 1.52
C MET A 1 27.08 -9.40 1.62
N SER A 2 26.32 -10.14 2.42
CA SER A 2 24.88 -9.86 2.59
C SER A 2 24.71 -8.51 3.29
N HIS A 3 23.96 -7.60 2.72
CA HIS A 3 23.56 -6.35 3.36
C HIS A 3 22.83 -6.66 4.67
N GLN A 4 23.30 -6.10 5.79
CA GLN A 4 22.58 -6.14 7.05
C GLN A 4 21.80 -4.83 7.19
N PRO A 5 20.46 -4.87 7.11
CA PRO A 5 19.63 -3.68 7.25
C PRO A 5 19.81 -3.04 8.64
N LYS A 6 19.82 -1.70 8.67
CA LYS A 6 19.80 -0.95 9.94
C LYS A 6 18.43 -1.11 10.62
N PRO A 7 18.35 -0.97 11.97
CA PRO A 7 17.06 -0.82 12.66
C PRO A 7 16.31 0.42 12.16
N LEU A 8 14.97 0.41 12.25
CA LEU A 8 14.11 1.42 11.64
C LEU A 8 14.39 2.85 12.12
N ASP A 9 14.70 3.02 13.40
CA ASP A 9 15.04 4.33 14.02
C ASP A 9 16.34 4.96 13.49
N GLN A 10 17.15 4.18 12.77
CA GLN A 10 18.37 4.64 12.11
C GLN A 10 18.22 4.79 10.61
N GLN A 11 17.08 4.36 10.04
CA GLN A 11 16.85 4.38 8.60
C GLN A 11 16.38 5.73 8.08
N ILE A 12 16.74 6.00 6.83
CA ILE A 12 16.14 7.01 5.98
C ILE A 12 15.28 6.27 4.96
N ILE A 13 13.97 6.51 4.97
CA ILE A 13 13.00 5.78 4.15
C ILE A 13 12.36 6.72 3.14
N VAL A 14 12.51 6.42 1.86
CA VAL A 14 11.82 7.10 0.77
C VAL A 14 10.50 6.39 0.49
N ILE A 15 9.38 7.14 0.44
CA ILE A 15 8.04 6.60 0.18
C ILE A 15 7.38 7.39 -0.94
N THR A 16 7.10 6.74 -2.08
CA THR A 16 6.31 7.35 -3.16
C THR A 16 4.81 7.09 -2.96
N GLY A 17 3.95 8.04 -3.38
CA GLY A 17 2.51 7.96 -3.13
C GLY A 17 2.14 8.09 -1.65
N ALA A 18 2.87 8.94 -0.91
CA ALA A 18 2.83 9.00 0.55
C ALA A 18 1.62 9.76 1.12
N THR A 19 0.76 10.37 0.30
CA THR A 19 -0.31 11.26 0.77
C THR A 19 -1.64 10.55 1.07
N SER A 20 -1.78 9.27 0.74
CA SER A 20 -3.02 8.52 1.01
C SER A 20 -2.78 7.01 1.14
N GLY A 21 -3.79 6.30 1.63
CA GLY A 21 -3.84 4.84 1.66
C GLY A 21 -2.60 4.21 2.30
N ILE A 22 -2.06 3.20 1.63
CA ILE A 22 -0.90 2.42 2.10
C ILE A 22 0.32 3.33 2.33
N GLY A 23 0.60 4.27 1.42
CA GLY A 23 1.76 5.16 1.54
C GLY A 23 1.69 6.03 2.79
N LEU A 24 0.52 6.60 3.10
CA LEU A 24 0.30 7.39 4.31
C LEU A 24 0.37 6.53 5.58
N ALA A 25 -0.23 5.33 5.56
CA ALA A 25 -0.13 4.39 6.68
C ALA A 25 1.34 3.99 6.94
N THR A 26 2.11 3.76 5.86
CA THR A 26 3.55 3.45 5.95
C THR A 26 4.34 4.64 6.51
N ALA A 27 4.08 5.86 6.03
CA ALA A 27 4.76 7.05 6.53
C ALA A 27 4.51 7.27 8.04
N ARG A 28 3.25 7.10 8.49
CA ARG A 28 2.89 7.18 9.92
C ARG A 28 3.56 6.09 10.76
N ALA A 29 3.58 4.86 10.28
CA ALA A 29 4.20 3.75 10.97
C ALA A 29 5.73 3.89 11.04
N ALA A 30 6.38 4.35 9.97
CA ALA A 30 7.81 4.60 9.91
C ALA A 30 8.22 5.77 10.82
N ALA A 31 7.46 6.87 10.82
CA ALA A 31 7.65 8.00 11.74
C ALA A 31 7.58 7.54 13.21
N LYS A 32 6.55 6.75 13.55
CA LYS A 32 6.39 6.17 14.90
C LYS A 32 7.56 5.27 15.28
N ALA A 33 8.20 4.61 14.33
CA ALA A 33 9.38 3.78 14.54
C ALA A 33 10.69 4.59 14.59
N GLY A 34 10.65 5.93 14.49
CA GLY A 34 11.80 6.81 14.58
C GLY A 34 12.57 7.01 13.27
N ALA A 35 12.09 6.50 12.15
CA ALA A 35 12.75 6.66 10.85
C ALA A 35 12.66 8.11 10.34
N ARG A 36 13.69 8.54 9.60
CA ARG A 36 13.70 9.80 8.84
C ARG A 36 13.02 9.58 7.49
N LEU A 37 12.19 10.49 7.04
CA LEU A 37 11.29 10.26 5.93
C LEU A 37 11.50 11.22 4.77
N VAL A 38 11.52 10.67 3.55
CA VAL A 38 11.38 11.42 2.30
C VAL A 38 10.06 11.02 1.66
N LEU A 39 9.09 11.93 1.67
CA LEU A 39 7.75 11.67 1.18
C LEU A 39 7.55 12.29 -0.19
N ALA A 40 7.11 11.48 -1.16
CA ALA A 40 6.86 11.95 -2.51
C ALA A 40 5.44 11.64 -2.97
N ALA A 41 4.79 12.63 -3.58
CA ALA A 41 3.49 12.50 -4.24
C ALA A 41 3.26 13.66 -5.20
N ARG A 42 2.19 13.63 -6.01
CA ARG A 42 1.88 14.70 -6.97
C ARG A 42 1.30 15.96 -6.32
N SER A 43 0.54 15.81 -5.22
CA SER A 43 -0.10 16.93 -4.51
C SER A 43 0.86 17.53 -3.48
N GLU A 44 1.42 18.69 -3.78
CA GLU A 44 2.27 19.44 -2.85
C GLU A 44 1.48 19.88 -1.60
N LYS A 45 0.20 20.25 -1.76
CA LYS A 45 -0.69 20.64 -0.66
C LYS A 45 -0.83 19.49 0.36
N ASP A 46 -1.12 18.28 -0.13
CA ASP A 46 -1.33 17.13 0.76
C ASP A 46 -0.01 16.66 1.38
N LEU A 47 1.11 16.76 0.64
CA LEU A 47 2.44 16.47 1.19
C LEU A 47 2.77 17.39 2.37
N ARG A 48 2.55 18.70 2.22
CA ARG A 48 2.79 19.67 3.31
C ARG A 48 1.90 19.39 4.52
N ALA A 49 0.63 19.04 4.30
CA ALA A 49 -0.28 18.69 5.39
C ALA A 49 0.15 17.43 6.13
N VAL A 50 0.56 16.37 5.40
CA VAL A 50 1.06 15.13 5.99
C VAL A 50 2.38 15.36 6.73
N ALA A 51 3.33 16.08 6.13
CA ALA A 51 4.61 16.39 6.77
C ALA A 51 4.41 17.16 8.07
N GLY A 52 3.59 18.21 8.07
CA GLY A 52 3.31 18.99 9.28
C GLY A 52 2.69 18.15 10.42
N GLN A 53 1.80 17.19 10.10
CA GLN A 53 1.27 16.25 11.10
C GLN A 53 2.36 15.35 11.69
N LEU A 54 3.27 14.84 10.85
CA LEU A 54 4.34 13.94 11.30
C LEU A 54 5.42 14.70 12.09
N GLU A 55 5.76 15.91 11.66
CA GLU A 55 6.72 16.79 12.36
C GLU A 55 6.20 17.22 13.73
N GLN A 56 4.90 17.54 13.86
CA GLN A 56 4.26 17.80 15.15
C GLN A 56 4.32 16.58 16.10
N ALA A 57 4.38 15.38 15.54
CA ALA A 57 4.59 14.13 16.28
C ALA A 57 6.08 13.81 16.53
N GLY A 58 7.01 14.73 16.16
CA GLY A 58 8.44 14.59 16.40
C GLY A 58 9.23 13.88 15.29
N ALA A 59 8.64 13.61 14.12
CA ALA A 59 9.35 12.95 13.03
C ALA A 59 10.18 13.95 12.19
N HIS A 60 11.29 13.45 11.62
CA HIS A 60 12.09 14.19 10.65
C HIS A 60 11.61 13.87 9.22
N VAL A 61 11.03 14.84 8.54
CA VAL A 61 10.40 14.65 7.24
C VAL A 61 10.93 15.68 6.22
N THR A 62 11.18 15.23 5.00
CA THR A 62 11.27 16.11 3.84
C THR A 62 10.30 15.66 2.75
N THR A 63 9.84 16.59 1.92
CA THR A 63 8.80 16.30 0.91
C THR A 63 9.24 16.73 -0.48
N VAL A 64 8.81 15.97 -1.49
CA VAL A 64 9.05 16.28 -2.90
C VAL A 64 7.77 16.12 -3.70
N ALA A 65 7.26 17.21 -4.26
CA ALA A 65 6.17 17.13 -5.25
C ALA A 65 6.73 16.49 -6.55
N ALA A 66 6.28 15.28 -6.87
CA ALA A 66 6.83 14.47 -7.94
C ALA A 66 5.80 13.56 -8.59
N ASP A 67 5.89 13.42 -9.92
CA ASP A 67 5.21 12.38 -10.68
C ASP A 67 6.21 11.26 -11.00
N VAL A 68 6.00 10.07 -10.45
CA VAL A 68 6.91 8.92 -10.62
C VAL A 68 7.04 8.46 -12.09
N ALA A 69 6.09 8.83 -12.94
CA ALA A 69 6.15 8.60 -14.38
C ALA A 69 7.29 9.41 -15.07
N LYS A 70 7.80 10.46 -14.40
CA LYS A 70 8.84 11.34 -14.91
C LYS A 70 10.19 11.02 -14.26
N PRO A 71 11.18 10.48 -15.00
CA PRO A 71 12.50 10.15 -14.44
C PRO A 71 13.19 11.33 -13.73
N ALA A 72 13.04 12.55 -14.26
CA ALA A 72 13.60 13.76 -13.63
C ALA A 72 12.99 14.06 -12.26
N ASP A 73 11.69 13.81 -12.07
CA ASP A 73 11.03 13.97 -10.78
C ASP A 73 11.52 12.93 -9.77
N VAL A 74 11.72 11.69 -10.21
CA VAL A 74 12.28 10.62 -9.38
C VAL A 74 13.70 10.92 -8.94
N ALA A 75 14.53 11.45 -9.85
CA ALA A 75 15.89 11.90 -9.51
C ALA A 75 15.88 13.01 -8.44
N ARG A 76 14.89 13.94 -8.47
CA ARG A 76 14.72 14.96 -7.42
C ARG A 76 14.39 14.36 -6.06
N ILE A 77 13.64 13.25 -6.01
CA ILE A 77 13.36 12.55 -4.74
C ILE A 77 14.66 12.02 -4.13
N ALA A 78 15.51 11.35 -4.94
CA ALA A 78 16.78 10.82 -4.47
C ALA A 78 17.74 11.94 -4.06
N GLU A 79 17.75 13.06 -4.77
CA GLU A 79 18.58 14.22 -4.43
C GLU A 79 18.12 14.87 -3.11
N ALA A 80 16.82 14.98 -2.88
CA ALA A 80 16.29 15.45 -1.60
C ALA A 80 16.72 14.56 -0.43
N ALA A 81 16.72 13.22 -0.61
CA ALA A 81 17.22 12.31 0.39
C ALA A 81 18.72 12.51 0.67
N ARG A 82 19.54 12.67 -0.38
CA ARG A 82 20.98 12.92 -0.23
C ARG A 82 21.28 14.26 0.43
N SER A 83 20.63 15.33 0.00
CA SER A 83 20.88 16.68 0.49
C SER A 83 20.41 16.91 1.94
N HIS A 84 19.27 16.33 2.35
CA HIS A 84 18.74 16.55 3.70
C HIS A 84 19.26 15.54 4.72
N PHE A 85 19.50 14.29 4.32
CA PHE A 85 19.81 13.19 5.24
C PHE A 85 21.12 12.45 4.91
N GLY A 86 21.79 12.78 3.81
CA GLY A 86 23.06 12.16 3.39
C GLY A 86 22.86 10.87 2.58
N GLY A 87 21.65 10.45 2.27
CA GLY A 87 21.34 9.23 1.52
C GLY A 87 19.99 8.63 1.90
N PHE A 88 19.84 7.33 1.64
CA PHE A 88 18.64 6.58 2.05
C PHE A 88 18.97 5.08 2.19
N ASP A 89 18.26 4.40 3.09
CA ASP A 89 18.45 2.98 3.41
C ASP A 89 17.35 2.10 2.81
N THR A 90 16.14 2.64 2.70
CA THR A 90 14.98 1.95 2.12
C THR A 90 14.27 2.85 1.10
N TRP A 91 13.92 2.27 -0.06
CA TRP A 91 13.12 2.91 -1.09
C TRP A 91 11.83 2.13 -1.35
N VAL A 92 10.68 2.78 -1.13
CA VAL A 92 9.36 2.18 -1.29
C VAL A 92 8.66 2.75 -2.52
N ASN A 93 8.60 1.96 -3.59
CA ASN A 93 7.81 2.23 -4.77
C ASN A 93 6.35 1.86 -4.51
N ASN A 94 5.58 2.78 -3.92
CA ASN A 94 4.19 2.57 -3.56
C ASN A 94 3.20 3.33 -4.44
N ALA A 95 3.61 4.44 -5.08
CA ALA A 95 2.73 5.22 -5.95
C ALA A 95 2.03 4.32 -6.99
N GLY A 96 0.72 4.47 -7.12
CA GLY A 96 -0.07 3.69 -8.06
C GLY A 96 -1.45 4.29 -8.28
N VAL A 97 -2.03 3.96 -9.42
CA VAL A 97 -3.36 4.37 -9.88
C VAL A 97 -4.13 3.17 -10.42
N GLY A 98 -5.44 3.28 -10.57
CA GLY A 98 -6.30 2.23 -11.08
C GLY A 98 -7.20 2.70 -12.22
N ILE A 99 -7.64 1.74 -13.02
CA ILE A 99 -8.75 1.88 -13.96
C ILE A 99 -9.76 0.79 -13.64
N PHE A 100 -11.02 1.16 -13.53
CA PHE A 100 -12.15 0.27 -13.33
C PHE A 100 -13.13 0.40 -14.49
N GLY A 101 -13.41 -0.70 -15.17
CA GLY A 101 -14.23 -0.82 -16.35
C GLY A 101 -13.77 -1.94 -17.26
N ARG A 102 -14.55 -2.29 -18.29
CA ARG A 102 -14.15 -3.27 -19.31
C ARG A 102 -12.93 -2.73 -20.06
N ILE A 103 -12.07 -3.61 -20.53
CA ILE A 103 -10.85 -3.20 -21.25
C ILE A 103 -11.20 -2.35 -22.47
N GLU A 104 -12.27 -2.71 -23.20
CA GLU A 104 -12.73 -2.03 -24.41
C GLU A 104 -13.38 -0.66 -24.16
N ASP A 105 -13.86 -0.38 -22.93
CA ASP A 105 -14.46 0.90 -22.56
C ASP A 105 -13.40 1.99 -22.32
N GLY A 106 -12.16 1.58 -21.97
CA GLY A 106 -11.07 2.47 -21.68
C GLY A 106 -10.38 3.00 -22.93
N ASN A 107 -9.98 4.29 -22.93
CA ASN A 107 -9.20 4.86 -24.02
C ASN A 107 -7.70 4.55 -23.88
N ALA A 108 -6.97 4.63 -25.02
CA ALA A 108 -5.55 4.30 -25.07
C ALA A 108 -4.65 5.25 -24.25
N GLU A 109 -5.05 6.50 -24.06
CA GLU A 109 -4.31 7.50 -23.27
C GLU A 109 -4.35 7.12 -21.78
N ASP A 110 -5.52 6.82 -21.24
CA ASP A 110 -5.69 6.40 -19.85
C ASP A 110 -4.96 5.06 -19.57
N HIS A 111 -5.00 4.12 -20.53
CA HIS A 111 -4.25 2.87 -20.42
C HIS A 111 -2.73 3.10 -20.35
N ARG A 112 -2.19 3.99 -21.22
CA ARG A 112 -0.77 4.37 -21.17
C ARG A 112 -0.43 5.06 -19.87
N ARG A 113 -1.24 6.03 -19.42
CA ARG A 113 -1.03 6.77 -18.19
C ARG A 113 -0.99 5.85 -16.96
N LEU A 114 -1.84 4.82 -16.93
CA LEU A 114 -1.81 3.80 -15.89
C LEU A 114 -0.46 3.07 -15.88
N PHE A 115 0.04 2.62 -17.03
CA PHE A 115 1.34 1.96 -17.14
C PHE A 115 2.50 2.88 -16.79
N GLU A 116 2.45 4.15 -17.20
CA GLU A 116 3.47 5.15 -16.84
C GLU A 116 3.61 5.30 -15.32
N THR A 117 2.49 5.29 -14.60
CA THR A 117 2.53 5.39 -13.14
C THR A 117 2.89 4.06 -12.47
N ASN A 118 2.16 2.97 -12.81
CA ASN A 118 2.23 1.71 -12.07
C ASN A 118 3.46 0.87 -12.39
N PHE A 119 3.90 0.89 -13.64
CA PHE A 119 5.04 0.11 -14.12
C PHE A 119 6.29 0.98 -14.27
N TRP A 120 6.26 1.99 -15.14
CA TRP A 120 7.42 2.85 -15.36
C TRP A 120 7.80 3.64 -14.11
N GLY A 121 6.84 4.06 -13.29
CA GLY A 121 7.13 4.68 -11.99
C GLY A 121 7.94 3.78 -11.06
N ILE A 122 7.64 2.47 -11.02
CA ILE A 122 8.43 1.49 -10.26
C ILE A 122 9.80 1.26 -10.91
N VAL A 123 9.88 1.17 -12.24
CA VAL A 123 11.16 1.06 -12.96
C VAL A 123 12.04 2.26 -12.66
N ASN A 124 11.52 3.47 -12.83
CA ASN A 124 12.24 4.72 -12.58
C ASN A 124 12.76 4.78 -11.13
N GLY A 125 11.89 4.50 -10.14
CA GLY A 125 12.26 4.51 -8.73
C GLY A 125 13.30 3.44 -8.40
N SER A 126 13.16 2.24 -8.96
CA SER A 126 14.12 1.15 -8.76
C SER A 126 15.49 1.50 -9.32
N LEU A 127 15.56 1.95 -10.57
CA LEU A 127 16.82 2.30 -11.21
C LEU A 127 17.51 3.48 -10.53
N GLU A 128 16.76 4.48 -10.06
CA GLU A 128 17.33 5.60 -9.31
C GLU A 128 17.87 5.16 -7.96
N ALA A 129 17.12 4.32 -7.23
CA ALA A 129 17.55 3.77 -5.94
C ALA A 129 18.83 2.93 -6.07
N LEU A 130 18.97 2.15 -7.14
CA LEU A 130 20.14 1.32 -7.38
C LEU A 130 21.43 2.11 -7.58
N LYS A 131 21.37 3.35 -8.07
CA LYS A 131 22.57 4.22 -8.16
C LYS A 131 23.21 4.45 -6.78
N HIS A 132 22.40 4.45 -5.74
CA HIS A 132 22.86 4.58 -4.35
C HIS A 132 23.11 3.21 -3.70
N PHE A 133 22.19 2.27 -3.84
CA PHE A 133 22.23 1.00 -3.13
C PHE A 133 23.36 0.07 -3.55
N LYS A 134 23.79 0.08 -4.81
CA LYS A 134 24.93 -0.74 -5.26
C LYS A 134 26.23 -0.43 -4.50
N ALA A 135 26.42 0.81 -4.06
CA ALA A 135 27.59 1.22 -3.30
C ALA A 135 27.41 1.13 -1.76
N HIS A 136 26.19 1.34 -1.26
CA HIS A 136 25.94 1.53 0.17
C HIS A 136 25.11 0.42 0.81
N GLY A 137 24.52 -0.46 -0.01
CA GLY A 137 23.49 -1.38 0.41
C GLY A 137 22.12 -0.71 0.60
N GLY A 138 21.05 -1.51 0.64
CA GLY A 138 19.71 -0.98 0.89
C GLY A 138 18.58 -1.96 0.61
N ALA A 139 17.36 -1.55 0.97
CA ALA A 139 16.14 -2.30 0.74
C ALA A 139 15.27 -1.60 -0.31
N LEU A 140 15.03 -2.28 -1.43
CA LEU A 140 14.10 -1.86 -2.48
C LEU A 140 12.78 -2.62 -2.30
N ILE A 141 11.68 -1.90 -2.10
CA ILE A 141 10.36 -2.47 -1.85
C ILE A 141 9.39 -2.00 -2.93
N ASN A 142 8.90 -2.94 -3.74
CA ASN A 142 7.94 -2.68 -4.80
C ASN A 142 6.53 -3.11 -4.39
N LEU A 143 5.53 -2.23 -4.57
CA LEU A 143 4.13 -2.54 -4.34
C LEU A 143 3.52 -3.19 -5.59
N GLY A 144 3.42 -4.51 -5.55
CA GLY A 144 2.57 -5.30 -6.44
C GLY A 144 1.11 -5.27 -6.02
N SER A 145 0.48 -6.41 -6.14
CA SER A 145 -0.88 -6.73 -5.68
C SER A 145 -1.07 -8.26 -5.79
N VAL A 146 -2.12 -8.79 -5.21
CA VAL A 146 -2.59 -10.14 -5.54
C VAL A 146 -2.88 -10.26 -7.05
N VAL A 147 -3.33 -9.18 -7.69
CA VAL A 147 -3.52 -9.15 -9.15
C VAL A 147 -2.21 -9.09 -9.95
N SER A 148 -1.06 -9.22 -9.32
CA SER A 148 0.21 -9.56 -9.99
C SER A 148 0.31 -11.05 -10.35
N ASP A 149 -0.57 -11.88 -9.78
CA ASP A 149 -0.61 -13.32 -9.98
C ASP A 149 -1.95 -13.80 -10.57
N VAL A 150 -3.02 -13.02 -10.46
CA VAL A 150 -4.38 -13.35 -10.90
C VAL A 150 -4.99 -12.15 -11.60
N ALA A 151 -5.52 -12.32 -12.82
CA ALA A 151 -6.28 -11.25 -13.46
C ALA A 151 -7.70 -11.18 -12.89
N ILE A 152 -8.20 -9.95 -12.73
CA ILE A 152 -9.56 -9.69 -12.25
C ILE A 152 -10.34 -8.95 -13.36
N PRO A 153 -11.58 -9.37 -13.69
CA PRO A 153 -12.46 -8.63 -14.59
C PRO A 153 -12.63 -7.17 -14.14
N MET A 154 -12.97 -6.29 -15.03
CA MET A 154 -13.14 -4.84 -14.81
C MET A 154 -11.86 -4.09 -14.40
N GLN A 155 -10.78 -4.81 -14.09
CA GLN A 155 -9.46 -4.27 -13.73
C GLN A 155 -8.36 -4.82 -14.64
N GLY A 156 -8.67 -5.12 -15.92
CA GLY A 156 -7.77 -5.83 -16.83
C GLY A 156 -6.44 -5.11 -17.05
N MET A 157 -6.44 -3.80 -17.34
CA MET A 157 -5.20 -3.03 -17.53
C MET A 157 -4.43 -2.83 -16.22
N TYR A 158 -5.13 -2.70 -15.09
CA TYR A 158 -4.51 -2.67 -13.78
C TYR A 158 -3.81 -4.01 -13.47
N SER A 159 -4.50 -5.13 -13.70
CA SER A 159 -3.91 -6.48 -13.54
C SER A 159 -2.68 -6.66 -14.44
N ALA A 160 -2.75 -6.26 -15.71
CA ALA A 160 -1.62 -6.31 -16.64
C ALA A 160 -0.42 -5.51 -16.12
N SER A 161 -0.64 -4.28 -15.63
CA SER A 161 0.44 -3.45 -15.06
C SER A 161 1.09 -4.11 -13.83
N LYS A 162 0.30 -4.76 -12.97
CA LYS A 162 0.82 -5.43 -11.78
C LYS A 162 1.52 -6.76 -12.08
N HIS A 163 1.13 -7.48 -13.13
CA HIS A 163 1.91 -8.60 -13.67
C HIS A 163 3.26 -8.14 -14.22
N ALA A 164 3.29 -7.02 -14.95
CA ALA A 164 4.54 -6.43 -15.44
C ALA A 164 5.48 -6.04 -14.28
N VAL A 165 4.95 -5.44 -13.21
CA VAL A 165 5.72 -5.14 -11.98
C VAL A 165 6.34 -6.38 -11.37
N LYS A 166 5.59 -7.48 -11.31
CA LYS A 166 6.13 -8.76 -10.81
C LYS A 166 7.26 -9.26 -11.66
N GLY A 167 7.07 -9.34 -12.99
CA GLY A 167 8.10 -9.81 -13.92
C GLY A 167 9.37 -8.98 -13.83
N PHE A 168 9.24 -7.64 -13.81
CA PHE A 168 10.36 -6.72 -13.62
C PHE A 168 11.09 -6.94 -12.28
N THR A 169 10.33 -7.04 -11.18
CA THR A 169 10.91 -7.22 -9.84
C THR A 169 11.66 -8.55 -9.72
N ASP A 170 11.11 -9.62 -10.32
CA ASP A 170 11.74 -10.95 -10.32
C ASP A 170 13.05 -10.93 -11.12
N ALA A 171 13.07 -10.31 -12.32
CA ALA A 171 14.27 -10.20 -13.15
C ALA A 171 15.34 -9.35 -12.46
N LEU A 172 14.96 -8.17 -11.94
CA LEU A 172 15.88 -7.29 -11.24
C LEU A 172 16.55 -7.95 -10.03
N ARG A 173 15.80 -8.77 -9.28
CA ARG A 173 16.35 -9.52 -8.14
C ARG A 173 17.42 -10.52 -8.59
N ILE A 174 17.19 -11.25 -9.70
CA ILE A 174 18.13 -12.23 -10.25
C ILE A 174 19.40 -11.54 -10.73
N GLU A 175 19.27 -10.37 -11.41
CA GLU A 175 20.41 -9.59 -11.88
C GLU A 175 21.27 -9.09 -10.71
N LEU A 176 20.65 -8.55 -9.65
CA LEU A 176 21.36 -8.07 -8.46
C LEU A 176 22.01 -9.21 -7.66
N GLU A 177 21.40 -10.39 -7.62
CA GLU A 177 21.99 -11.58 -7.02
C GLU A 177 23.22 -12.05 -7.82
N HIS A 178 23.13 -12.05 -9.17
CA HIS A 178 24.27 -12.37 -10.04
C HIS A 178 25.44 -11.40 -9.88
N GLU A 179 25.14 -10.11 -9.68
CA GLU A 179 26.15 -9.06 -9.43
C GLU A 179 26.67 -9.07 -7.97
N GLU A 180 26.17 -9.92 -7.12
CA GLU A 180 26.45 -9.92 -5.66
C GLU A 180 26.20 -8.55 -5.01
N ALA A 181 25.28 -7.77 -5.56
CA ALA A 181 24.97 -6.43 -5.09
C ALA A 181 24.36 -6.46 -3.66
N PRO A 182 24.77 -5.55 -2.76
CA PRO A 182 24.25 -5.53 -1.38
C PRO A 182 22.83 -4.96 -1.29
N VAL A 183 21.93 -5.41 -2.14
CA VAL A 183 20.56 -4.87 -2.29
C VAL A 183 19.54 -5.96 -2.06
N THR A 184 18.60 -5.73 -1.15
CA THR A 184 17.44 -6.62 -1.00
C THR A 184 16.26 -6.09 -1.82
N VAL A 185 15.56 -6.96 -2.54
CA VAL A 185 14.40 -6.58 -3.36
C VAL A 185 13.17 -7.37 -2.91
N THR A 186 12.18 -6.68 -2.39
CA THR A 186 10.93 -7.28 -1.91
C THR A 186 9.74 -6.84 -2.75
N LEU A 187 8.87 -7.79 -3.12
CA LEU A 187 7.58 -7.53 -3.72
C LEU A 187 6.46 -7.72 -2.67
N ILE A 188 5.77 -6.64 -2.32
CA ILE A 188 4.60 -6.71 -1.45
C ILE A 188 3.35 -6.92 -2.32
N LYS A 189 2.52 -7.88 -1.97
CA LYS A 189 1.31 -8.26 -2.72
C LYS A 189 0.06 -8.11 -1.84
N PRO A 190 -0.51 -6.89 -1.74
CA PRO A 190 -1.75 -6.68 -1.00
C PRO A 190 -2.95 -7.32 -1.71
N ALA A 191 -3.91 -7.84 -0.91
CA ALA A 191 -5.26 -8.20 -1.34
C ALA A 191 -6.16 -6.94 -1.34
N SER A 192 -7.46 -7.07 -1.04
CA SER A 192 -8.35 -5.90 -0.85
C SER A 192 -7.96 -5.15 0.41
N ILE A 193 -7.56 -3.89 0.27
CA ILE A 193 -7.11 -3.03 1.38
C ILE A 193 -8.04 -1.83 1.50
N ASP A 194 -8.48 -1.54 2.72
CA ASP A 194 -9.31 -0.38 3.06
C ASP A 194 -8.55 0.93 2.87
N THR A 195 -8.55 1.44 1.64
CA THR A 195 -7.86 2.69 1.26
C THR A 195 -8.74 3.50 0.30
N PRO A 196 -8.52 4.82 0.16
CA PRO A 196 -9.22 5.63 -0.82
C PRO A 196 -8.95 5.24 -2.29
N PHE A 197 -8.23 4.15 -2.55
CA PHE A 197 -7.89 3.69 -3.90
C PHE A 197 -9.13 3.49 -4.77
N ASN A 198 -10.19 2.87 -4.23
CA ASN A 198 -11.46 2.64 -4.94
C ASN A 198 -12.15 3.95 -5.40
N LYS A 199 -11.96 5.07 -4.69
CA LYS A 199 -12.45 6.40 -5.06
C LYS A 199 -11.50 7.15 -6.00
N ASN A 200 -10.25 6.73 -6.05
CA ASN A 200 -9.20 7.33 -6.87
C ASN A 200 -8.98 6.60 -8.20
N VAL A 201 -9.69 5.50 -8.48
CA VAL A 201 -9.62 4.84 -9.79
C VAL A 201 -10.28 5.69 -10.87
N ARG A 202 -9.74 5.66 -12.08
CA ARG A 202 -10.46 6.09 -13.29
C ARG A 202 -11.60 5.10 -13.53
N ASN A 203 -12.84 5.54 -13.44
CA ASN A 203 -14.01 4.68 -13.50
C ASN A 203 -14.78 4.89 -14.80
N TYR A 204 -14.96 3.82 -15.57
CA TYR A 204 -15.70 3.79 -16.82
C TYR A 204 -17.10 3.19 -16.67
N THR A 205 -17.52 2.92 -15.42
CA THR A 205 -18.88 2.43 -15.13
C THR A 205 -19.75 3.53 -14.54
N ASP A 206 -21.04 3.26 -14.42
CA ASP A 206 -22.03 4.16 -13.81
C ASP A 206 -22.16 4.01 -12.28
N TYR A 207 -21.39 3.08 -11.67
CA TYR A 207 -21.40 2.82 -10.24
C TYR A 207 -20.02 2.91 -9.61
N GLU A 208 -19.95 3.15 -8.30
CA GLU A 208 -18.68 3.14 -7.56
C GLU A 208 -18.11 1.73 -7.44
N LEU A 209 -16.78 1.61 -7.50
CA LEU A 209 -16.06 0.39 -7.18
C LEU A 209 -16.18 0.09 -5.69
N GLN A 210 -16.65 -1.11 -5.36
CA GLN A 210 -16.64 -1.65 -4.01
C GLN A 210 -15.48 -2.62 -3.81
N LEU A 211 -14.88 -2.61 -2.61
CA LEU A 211 -13.82 -3.56 -2.26
C LEU A 211 -14.41 -4.95 -1.99
N PRO A 212 -14.02 -5.99 -2.73
CA PRO A 212 -14.48 -7.34 -2.46
C PRO A 212 -13.90 -7.85 -1.14
N PRO A 213 -14.71 -8.47 -0.25
CA PRO A 213 -14.24 -9.04 0.99
C PRO A 213 -13.38 -10.31 0.74
N PRO A 214 -12.45 -10.63 1.64
CA PRO A 214 -12.11 -9.97 2.90
C PRO A 214 -11.25 -8.71 2.69
N VAL A 215 -11.58 -7.60 3.38
CA VAL A 215 -10.87 -6.32 3.32
C VAL A 215 -9.96 -6.18 4.53
N TYR A 216 -8.71 -5.77 4.31
CA TYR A 216 -7.69 -5.65 5.35
C TYR A 216 -7.29 -4.19 5.57
N ALA A 217 -6.80 -3.90 6.78
CA ALA A 217 -6.34 -2.56 7.15
C ALA A 217 -5.04 -2.18 6.40
N PRO A 218 -4.88 -0.90 5.98
CA PRO A 218 -3.64 -0.43 5.35
C PRO A 218 -2.41 -0.55 6.26
N GLU A 219 -2.59 -0.57 7.58
CA GLU A 219 -1.53 -0.80 8.56
C GLU A 219 -0.91 -2.19 8.43
N GLU A 220 -1.66 -3.21 7.97
CA GLU A 220 -1.09 -4.54 7.72
C GLU A 220 -0.07 -4.51 6.57
N VAL A 221 -0.31 -3.66 5.55
CA VAL A 221 0.64 -3.46 4.46
C VAL A 221 1.82 -2.61 4.92
N ALA A 222 1.57 -1.55 5.69
CA ALA A 222 2.63 -0.74 6.29
C ALA A 222 3.59 -1.58 7.14
N ASN A 223 3.05 -2.46 7.99
CA ASN A 223 3.84 -3.39 8.80
C ASN A 223 4.66 -4.36 7.93
N ALA A 224 4.10 -4.85 6.82
CA ALA A 224 4.83 -5.72 5.90
C ALA A 224 5.97 -4.97 5.18
N ILE A 225 5.76 -3.70 4.81
CA ILE A 225 6.80 -2.85 4.24
C ILE A 225 7.93 -2.62 5.24
N LEU A 226 7.61 -2.22 6.47
CA LEU A 226 8.61 -1.97 7.51
C LEU A 226 9.34 -3.26 7.94
N TYR A 227 8.65 -4.40 7.95
CA TYR A 227 9.29 -5.69 8.16
C TYR A 227 10.31 -5.99 7.05
N ALA A 228 9.95 -5.79 5.78
CA ALA A 228 10.84 -6.01 4.64
C ALA A 228 12.04 -5.04 4.62
N ALA A 229 11.90 -3.85 5.20
CA ALA A 229 12.99 -2.88 5.33
C ALA A 229 14.12 -3.35 6.27
N VAL A 230 13.82 -4.26 7.20
CA VAL A 230 14.80 -4.80 8.18
C VAL A 230 15.02 -6.31 8.07
N HIS A 231 14.20 -7.02 7.28
CA HIS A 231 14.34 -8.45 7.07
C HIS A 231 14.32 -8.76 5.57
N PRO A 232 15.42 -9.20 4.98
CA PRO A 232 15.47 -9.62 3.59
C PRO A 232 14.39 -10.67 3.29
N THR A 233 13.43 -10.32 2.44
CA THR A 233 12.29 -11.18 2.12
C THR A 233 11.94 -11.04 0.65
N ARG A 234 11.71 -12.16 -0.05
CA ARG A 234 11.40 -12.15 -1.48
C ARG A 234 10.03 -11.53 -1.78
N ASP A 235 8.97 -12.12 -1.22
CA ASP A 235 7.58 -11.73 -1.46
C ASP A 235 6.79 -11.78 -0.15
N ILE A 236 5.93 -10.78 0.08
CA ILE A 236 4.99 -10.77 1.21
C ILE A 236 3.57 -10.57 0.68
N TYR A 237 2.71 -11.55 0.92
CA TYR A 237 1.27 -11.40 0.69
C TYR A 237 0.63 -10.77 1.92
N VAL A 238 -0.14 -9.70 1.69
CA VAL A 238 -0.93 -9.08 2.75
C VAL A 238 -2.40 -9.42 2.54
N GLY A 239 -2.89 -10.33 3.40
CA GLY A 239 -4.21 -10.94 3.29
C GLY A 239 -4.16 -12.40 2.86
N GLY A 240 -4.57 -13.31 3.76
CA GLY A 240 -4.55 -14.76 3.51
C GLY A 240 -5.45 -15.19 2.34
N GLY A 241 -6.59 -14.51 2.16
CA GLY A 241 -7.49 -14.77 1.02
C GLY A 241 -6.81 -14.55 -0.33
N GLY A 242 -6.01 -13.49 -0.45
CA GLY A 242 -5.23 -13.21 -1.66
C GLY A 242 -4.16 -14.28 -1.93
N LYS A 243 -3.50 -14.79 -0.89
CA LYS A 243 -2.53 -15.89 -1.05
C LYS A 243 -3.21 -17.18 -1.53
N VAL A 244 -4.36 -17.50 -0.97
CA VAL A 244 -5.16 -18.67 -1.41
C VAL A 244 -5.56 -18.52 -2.88
N MET A 245 -6.08 -17.36 -3.27
CA MET A 245 -6.49 -17.03 -4.63
C MET A 245 -5.32 -17.17 -5.62
N SER A 246 -4.16 -16.59 -5.31
CA SER A 246 -2.93 -16.68 -6.12
C SER A 246 -2.47 -18.13 -6.26
N THR A 247 -2.47 -18.91 -5.17
CA THR A 247 -2.07 -20.30 -5.21
C THR A 247 -3.04 -21.15 -6.03
N PHE A 248 -4.35 -20.94 -5.86
CA PHE A 248 -5.38 -21.65 -6.60
C PHE A 248 -5.30 -21.35 -8.11
N ASN A 249 -5.15 -20.07 -8.49
CA ASN A 249 -4.98 -19.67 -9.89
C ASN A 249 -3.79 -20.38 -10.57
N LYS A 250 -2.68 -20.56 -9.84
CA LYS A 250 -1.50 -21.25 -10.36
C LYS A 250 -1.78 -22.72 -10.76
N HIS A 251 -2.69 -23.41 -10.05
CA HIS A 251 -2.93 -24.84 -10.24
C HIS A 251 -4.22 -25.14 -11.02
N ALA A 252 -5.19 -24.23 -10.98
CA ALA A 252 -6.50 -24.38 -11.62
C ALA A 252 -6.98 -23.07 -12.28
N PRO A 253 -6.22 -22.51 -13.27
CA PRO A 253 -6.51 -21.19 -13.83
C PRO A 253 -7.90 -21.11 -14.48
N GLY A 254 -8.32 -22.12 -15.24
CA GLY A 254 -9.64 -22.12 -15.88
C GLY A 254 -10.81 -22.14 -14.91
N VAL A 255 -10.64 -22.75 -13.71
CA VAL A 255 -11.66 -22.69 -12.66
C VAL A 255 -11.67 -21.30 -12.03
N MET A 256 -10.48 -20.70 -11.84
CA MET A 256 -10.37 -19.33 -11.33
C MET A 256 -11.02 -18.32 -12.29
N ASP A 257 -10.82 -18.45 -13.59
CA ASP A 257 -11.45 -17.62 -14.62
C ASP A 257 -12.97 -17.72 -14.53
N TRP A 258 -13.51 -18.93 -14.40
CA TRP A 258 -14.96 -19.13 -14.25
C TRP A 258 -15.51 -18.50 -12.98
N ILE A 259 -14.82 -18.65 -11.82
CA ILE A 259 -15.19 -18.01 -10.56
C ILE A 259 -15.15 -16.49 -10.71
N SER A 260 -14.08 -15.94 -11.29
CA SER A 260 -13.90 -14.51 -11.49
C SER A 260 -15.01 -13.91 -12.34
N ALA A 261 -15.38 -14.58 -13.44
CA ALA A 261 -16.44 -14.13 -14.33
C ALA A 261 -17.83 -14.16 -13.69
N LYS A 262 -18.10 -15.11 -12.79
CA LYS A 262 -19.44 -15.29 -12.20
C LYS A 262 -19.63 -14.59 -10.85
N ALA A 263 -18.57 -14.44 -10.05
CA ALA A 263 -18.70 -13.96 -8.68
C ALA A 263 -18.02 -12.59 -8.45
N ILE A 264 -16.82 -12.36 -8.99
CA ILE A 264 -16.03 -11.16 -8.63
C ILE A 264 -16.69 -9.89 -9.18
N VAL A 265 -17.14 -9.89 -10.43
CA VAL A 265 -17.79 -8.72 -11.05
C VAL A 265 -18.98 -8.20 -10.22
N GLY A 266 -19.80 -9.12 -9.69
CA GLY A 266 -20.93 -8.75 -8.84
C GLY A 266 -20.52 -8.18 -7.48
N GLN A 267 -19.40 -8.64 -6.94
CA GLN A 267 -18.88 -8.17 -5.63
C GLN A 267 -18.20 -6.79 -5.71
N GLU A 268 -17.72 -6.39 -6.89
CA GLU A 268 -17.09 -5.08 -7.09
C GLU A 268 -18.10 -3.96 -7.40
N LYS A 269 -19.36 -4.31 -7.68
CA LYS A 269 -20.42 -3.36 -7.96
C LYS A 269 -21.06 -2.87 -6.66
N SER A 270 -21.05 -1.56 -6.43
CA SER A 270 -21.82 -0.94 -5.35
C SER A 270 -23.18 -0.44 -5.88
N ASP A 271 -24.11 -0.16 -4.96
CA ASP A 271 -25.41 0.46 -5.28
C ASP A 271 -25.30 1.99 -5.42
N LYS A 272 -24.10 2.57 -5.26
CA LYS A 272 -23.87 4.01 -5.35
C LYS A 272 -23.45 4.40 -6.77
N PRO A 273 -23.94 5.53 -7.30
CA PRO A 273 -23.51 6.04 -8.59
C PRO A 273 -22.04 6.48 -8.52
N ALA A 274 -21.33 6.44 -9.65
CA ALA A 274 -19.95 6.89 -9.76
C ALA A 274 -19.85 8.40 -9.50
N ALA A 275 -19.34 8.77 -8.32
CA ALA A 275 -19.25 10.18 -7.90
C ALA A 275 -18.08 10.93 -8.56
N ASN A 276 -16.97 10.23 -8.86
CA ASN A 276 -15.76 10.81 -9.47
C ASN A 276 -15.19 9.89 -10.56
N PRO A 277 -15.78 9.86 -11.78
CA PRO A 277 -15.30 8.99 -12.85
C PRO A 277 -13.86 9.27 -13.29
N ALA A 278 -13.36 10.51 -13.17
CA ALA A 278 -11.99 10.86 -13.54
C ALA A 278 -10.95 10.27 -12.57
N GLY A 279 -11.30 10.12 -11.30
CA GLY A 279 -10.42 9.59 -10.28
C GLY A 279 -9.11 10.37 -10.13
N GLY A 280 -8.08 9.65 -9.73
CA GLY A 280 -6.72 10.15 -9.54
C GLY A 280 -5.74 9.78 -10.66
N LEU A 281 -6.21 9.41 -11.86
CA LEU A 281 -5.34 8.94 -12.94
C LEU A 281 -4.48 10.07 -13.51
N GLN A 282 -5.08 11.13 -14.00
CA GLN A 282 -4.39 12.26 -14.63
C GLN A 282 -3.98 13.32 -13.59
N GLN A 283 -4.83 13.63 -12.63
CA GLN A 283 -4.63 14.60 -11.57
C GLN A 283 -4.45 13.91 -10.21
N PRO A 284 -3.90 14.59 -9.19
CA PRO A 284 -3.89 14.05 -7.83
C PRO A 284 -5.31 13.67 -7.37
N GLY A 285 -5.47 12.48 -6.82
CA GLY A 285 -6.73 12.02 -6.23
C GLY A 285 -6.92 12.51 -4.79
N LEU A 286 -7.87 11.92 -4.07
CA LEU A 286 -8.14 12.22 -2.67
C LEU A 286 -6.92 11.87 -1.79
N GLY A 287 -6.40 12.88 -1.09
CA GLY A 287 -5.29 12.76 -0.14
C GLY A 287 -5.74 12.89 1.32
N GLY A 288 -4.80 12.78 2.27
CA GLY A 288 -5.01 13.01 3.70
C GLY A 288 -5.60 11.82 4.49
N HIS A 289 -6.09 10.78 3.82
CA HIS A 289 -6.73 9.62 4.46
C HIS A 289 -5.99 8.32 4.15
N ALA A 290 -5.68 7.53 5.20
CA ALA A 290 -5.14 6.18 5.04
C ALA A 290 -6.26 5.17 4.74
N HIS A 291 -7.42 5.34 5.39
CA HIS A 291 -8.60 4.50 5.25
C HIS A 291 -9.63 5.10 4.28
N SER A 292 -10.48 4.23 3.73
CA SER A 292 -11.69 4.63 3.02
C SER A 292 -12.87 4.74 4.01
N ASP A 293 -14.06 4.97 3.47
CA ASP A 293 -15.33 4.84 4.18
C ASP A 293 -15.98 3.47 3.95
N TYR A 294 -15.18 2.40 3.89
CA TYR A 294 -15.68 1.05 3.68
C TYR A 294 -16.67 0.66 4.78
N PRO A 295 -17.91 0.29 4.43
CA PRO A 295 -18.97 0.04 5.42
C PRO A 295 -18.86 -1.32 6.10
N GLY A 296 -18.02 -2.21 5.57
CA GLY A 296 -17.84 -3.58 6.06
C GLY A 296 -16.80 -3.71 7.15
N HIS A 297 -16.59 -4.94 7.60
CA HIS A 297 -15.58 -5.25 8.60
C HIS A 297 -14.17 -5.25 7.99
N VAL A 298 -13.28 -4.41 8.53
CA VAL A 298 -11.87 -4.37 8.16
C VAL A 298 -11.09 -5.32 9.06
N MET A 299 -10.40 -6.29 8.45
CA MET A 299 -9.74 -7.38 9.15
C MET A 299 -8.25 -7.12 9.38
N LYS A 300 -7.72 -7.73 10.44
CA LYS A 300 -6.28 -7.93 10.61
C LYS A 300 -5.85 -9.19 9.86
N SER A 301 -4.69 -9.19 9.23
CA SER A 301 -4.19 -10.36 8.52
C SER A 301 -3.36 -11.26 9.44
N TYR A 302 -3.99 -12.25 10.06
CA TYR A 302 -3.26 -13.24 10.84
C TYR A 302 -2.22 -14.00 10.00
N TYR A 303 -2.57 -14.34 8.75
CA TYR A 303 -1.63 -14.96 7.81
C TYR A 303 -0.35 -14.13 7.65
N THR A 304 -0.48 -12.84 7.33
CA THR A 304 0.67 -11.95 7.13
C THR A 304 1.51 -11.83 8.39
N ARG A 305 0.87 -11.65 9.55
CA ARG A 305 1.57 -11.55 10.86
C ARG A 305 2.33 -12.82 11.21
N THR A 306 1.76 -13.98 10.90
CA THR A 306 2.41 -15.27 11.12
C THR A 306 3.62 -15.45 10.20
N THR A 307 3.51 -15.10 8.91
CA THR A 307 4.62 -15.23 7.96
C THR A 307 5.78 -14.28 8.25
N MET A 308 5.51 -13.14 8.87
CA MET A 308 6.53 -12.19 9.35
C MET A 308 7.13 -12.59 10.71
N ASN A 309 6.64 -13.64 11.36
CA ASN A 309 7.22 -14.16 12.60
C ASN A 309 7.75 -15.57 12.37
N PRO A 310 9.07 -15.75 12.10
CA PRO A 310 9.62 -17.03 11.70
C PRO A 310 9.48 -18.11 12.79
N LEU A 311 9.44 -17.76 14.07
CA LEU A 311 9.22 -18.71 15.16
C LEU A 311 7.79 -19.25 15.13
N VAL A 312 6.79 -18.39 14.93
CA VAL A 312 5.38 -18.79 14.81
C VAL A 312 5.16 -19.60 13.54
N ALA A 313 5.74 -19.16 12.41
CA ALA A 313 5.68 -19.89 11.15
C ALA A 313 6.30 -21.29 11.29
N GLY A 314 7.45 -21.40 11.90
CA GLY A 314 8.14 -22.69 12.18
C GLY A 314 7.31 -23.60 13.10
N ALA A 315 6.73 -23.06 14.17
CA ALA A 315 5.86 -23.82 15.07
C ALA A 315 4.60 -24.34 14.37
N LEU A 316 3.95 -23.54 13.53
CA LEU A 316 2.78 -23.95 12.75
C LEU A 316 3.14 -25.00 11.67
N ALA A 317 4.28 -24.86 11.01
CA ALA A 317 4.78 -25.82 10.05
C ALA A 317 5.07 -27.18 10.74
N ALA A 318 5.74 -27.16 11.88
CA ALA A 318 6.02 -28.37 12.68
C ALA A 318 4.70 -29.05 13.16
N ALA A 319 3.72 -28.25 13.62
CA ALA A 319 2.42 -28.76 14.01
C ALA A 319 1.67 -29.37 12.82
N GLY A 320 1.71 -28.72 11.65
CA GLY A 320 1.12 -29.25 10.42
C GLY A 320 1.75 -30.58 9.97
N LEU A 321 3.07 -30.69 10.03
CA LEU A 321 3.80 -31.93 9.74
C LEU A 321 3.46 -33.05 10.73
N ALA A 322 3.37 -32.72 12.03
CA ALA A 322 3.00 -33.68 13.06
C ALA A 322 1.56 -34.22 12.84
N VAL A 323 0.61 -33.35 12.48
CA VAL A 323 -0.75 -33.75 12.12
C VAL A 323 -0.77 -34.62 10.87
N ALA A 324 -0.05 -34.22 9.81
CA ALA A 324 0.05 -35.00 8.58
C ALA A 324 0.66 -36.39 8.83
N SER A 325 1.74 -36.47 9.61
CA SER A 325 2.36 -37.75 10.01
C SER A 325 1.39 -38.63 10.81
N ALA A 326 0.65 -38.02 11.79
CA ALA A 326 -0.31 -38.73 12.59
C ALA A 326 -1.49 -39.29 11.76
N LEU A 327 -1.93 -38.55 10.73
CA LEU A 327 -2.94 -39.00 9.77
C LEU A 327 -2.44 -40.19 8.88
N ILE A 328 -1.20 -40.08 8.38
CA ILE A 328 -0.60 -41.11 7.55
C ILE A 328 -0.35 -42.41 8.35
N THR A 329 0.09 -42.30 9.61
CA THR A 329 0.41 -43.45 10.47
C THR A 329 -0.81 -43.99 11.23
N GLY A 330 -2.00 -43.43 11.05
CA GLY A 330 -3.24 -43.84 11.75
C GLY A 330 -3.25 -43.54 13.24
N ASN A 331 -2.26 -42.82 13.76
CA ASN A 331 -2.12 -42.45 15.17
C ASN A 331 -2.77 -41.12 15.53
N PHE A 332 -3.71 -40.63 14.69
CA PHE A 332 -4.40 -39.36 14.93
C PHE A 332 -5.42 -39.47 16.04
N SER A 333 -5.27 -38.67 17.11
CA SER A 333 -6.24 -38.56 18.21
C SER A 333 -6.56 -37.10 18.47
N TRP A 334 -7.83 -36.72 18.37
CA TRP A 334 -8.32 -35.36 18.66
C TRP A 334 -8.03 -34.90 20.11
N GLY A 335 -7.89 -35.84 21.06
CA GLY A 335 -7.53 -35.53 22.45
C GLY A 335 -6.15 -34.89 22.58
N LYS A 336 -5.16 -35.42 21.86
CA LYS A 336 -3.78 -34.89 21.89
C LYS A 336 -3.65 -33.49 21.26
N LEU A 337 -4.55 -33.11 20.35
CA LEU A 337 -4.57 -31.77 19.73
C LEU A 337 -5.15 -30.72 20.68
N LYS A 338 -6.13 -31.06 21.54
CA LYS A 338 -6.65 -30.18 22.57
C LYS A 338 -5.58 -29.80 23.60
N ASP A 339 -4.76 -30.75 23.99
CA ASP A 339 -3.66 -30.53 24.95
C ASP A 339 -2.51 -29.71 24.33
N ALA A 340 -2.22 -29.89 23.04
CA ALA A 340 -1.27 -29.06 22.29
C ALA A 340 -1.80 -27.61 22.09
N GLY A 341 -3.10 -27.44 21.88
CA GLY A 341 -3.76 -26.13 21.73
C GLY A 341 -3.70 -25.27 23.00
N VAL A 342 -3.68 -25.89 24.19
CA VAL A 342 -3.54 -25.16 25.46
C VAL A 342 -2.15 -24.53 25.59
N ARG A 343 -1.10 -25.19 25.12
CA ARG A 343 0.28 -24.62 25.13
C ARG A 343 0.45 -23.47 24.15
N ILE A 344 -0.32 -23.41 23.07
CA ILE A 344 -0.28 -22.28 22.11
C ILE A 344 -0.93 -21.02 22.71
N LYS A 345 -1.90 -21.16 23.62
CA LYS A 345 -2.52 -20.03 24.34
C LYS A 345 -1.58 -19.36 25.36
N GLU A 346 -0.58 -20.08 25.83
CA GLU A 346 0.43 -19.55 26.76
C GLU A 346 1.59 -18.83 26.10
N LEU A 347 1.76 -18.94 24.78
CA LEU A 347 2.66 -18.10 24.00
C LEU A 347 2.02 -16.70 23.91
N LYS A 348 2.33 -15.84 24.87
CA LYS A 348 1.95 -14.42 24.84
C LYS A 348 2.27 -13.85 23.47
N ALA A 349 1.23 -13.41 22.77
CA ALA A 349 1.43 -12.54 21.63
C ALA A 349 2.25 -11.32 22.08
N PRO A 350 3.20 -10.82 21.27
CA PRO A 350 3.86 -9.57 21.60
C PRO A 350 2.80 -8.52 21.89
N GLU A 351 2.96 -7.80 23.00
CA GLU A 351 2.00 -6.77 23.41
C GLU A 351 1.70 -5.84 22.22
N PRO A 352 0.43 -5.61 21.89
CA PRO A 352 0.08 -4.64 20.88
C PRO A 352 0.59 -3.27 21.36
N ALA A 353 1.23 -2.53 20.45
CA ALA A 353 1.57 -1.14 20.72
C ALA A 353 0.35 -0.42 21.31
N PRO A 354 0.52 0.43 22.34
CA PRO A 354 -0.59 1.07 23.05
C PRO A 354 -1.52 1.76 22.05
N ALA A 355 -2.83 1.55 22.24
CA ALA A 355 -3.85 2.18 21.42
C ALA A 355 -3.66 3.71 21.42
N PRO A 356 -3.87 4.39 20.29
CA PRO A 356 -3.80 5.85 20.25
C PRO A 356 -4.80 6.42 21.26
N ALA A 357 -4.34 7.39 22.04
CA ALA A 357 -5.17 8.14 22.98
C ALA A 357 -6.38 8.70 22.22
N LYS A 358 -7.58 8.55 22.81
CA LYS A 358 -8.80 9.16 22.26
C LYS A 358 -8.56 10.65 22.11
N GLU A 359 -8.82 11.17 20.92
CA GLU A 359 -8.83 12.63 20.67
C GLU A 359 -9.77 13.31 21.68
N PRO A 360 -9.36 14.43 22.29
CA PRO A 360 -10.25 15.21 23.14
C PRO A 360 -11.38 15.77 22.25
N GLN A 361 -12.62 15.42 22.57
CA GLN A 361 -13.79 16.06 22.02
C GLN A 361 -13.72 17.55 22.32
N ALA A 362 -13.69 18.39 21.29
CA ALA A 362 -13.78 19.82 21.43
C ALA A 362 -15.08 20.16 22.13
N ALA A 363 -14.96 20.79 23.29
CA ALA A 363 -16.10 21.30 24.05
C ALA A 363 -16.81 22.36 23.21
N ALA A 364 -18.09 22.15 22.99
CA ALA A 364 -18.99 23.14 22.40
C ALA A 364 -19.12 24.32 23.37
N THR A 365 -18.45 25.40 23.10
CA THR A 365 -18.70 26.69 23.74
C THR A 365 -19.94 27.32 23.11
N THR A 366 -21.02 27.26 23.83
CA THR A 366 -22.21 28.13 23.63
C THR A 366 -21.80 29.57 23.91
N ASN A 367 -21.73 30.40 22.89
CA ASN A 367 -21.72 31.87 23.09
C ASN A 367 -22.89 32.50 22.33
N GLY A 368 -23.58 33.32 23.11
CA GLY A 368 -24.83 33.96 22.81
C GLY A 368 -24.81 34.91 21.62
N SER A 369 -25.97 35.01 21.05
CA SER A 369 -26.36 35.93 20.00
C SER A 369 -26.09 37.39 20.34
N VAL A 370 -25.35 38.07 19.48
CA VAL A 370 -25.47 39.52 19.26
C VAL A 370 -25.42 39.73 17.75
N ALA A 371 -26.53 40.23 17.21
CA ALA A 371 -26.66 40.62 15.82
C ALA A 371 -25.91 41.95 15.56
N PRO A 372 -25.11 42.07 14.53
CA PRO A 372 -24.66 43.37 14.05
C PRO A 372 -25.57 43.87 12.92
N LYS A 373 -25.83 45.16 13.02
CA LYS A 373 -26.55 46.01 12.10
C LYS A 373 -25.91 46.06 10.72
N ASP A 374 -26.78 46.11 9.71
CA ASP A 374 -26.52 46.36 8.29
C ASP A 374 -25.70 47.65 8.05
N PRO A 375 -24.67 47.64 7.22
CA PRO A 375 -24.20 48.85 6.55
C PRO A 375 -24.55 48.83 5.07
N GLN A 376 -25.13 49.93 4.68
CA GLN A 376 -25.57 50.37 3.36
C GLN A 376 -24.60 50.08 2.22
N GLN A 377 -25.15 49.57 1.11
CA GLN A 377 -24.51 49.46 -0.21
C GLN A 377 -24.21 50.86 -0.79
N PRO A 378 -23.04 51.10 -1.38
CA PRO A 378 -22.85 52.22 -2.29
C PRO A 378 -23.21 51.83 -3.74
N ALA A 379 -23.83 52.79 -4.43
CA ALA A 379 -24.35 52.75 -5.78
C ALA A 379 -23.27 52.50 -6.85
N ILE A 380 -23.60 51.69 -7.84
CA ILE A 380 -22.82 51.41 -9.06
C ILE A 380 -23.06 52.56 -10.08
N PRO A 381 -22.04 53.20 -10.67
CA PRO A 381 -22.20 54.11 -11.79
C PRO A 381 -22.36 53.31 -13.11
N GLN A 382 -23.37 53.69 -13.89
CA GLN A 382 -23.59 53.20 -15.28
C GLN A 382 -22.54 53.86 -16.19
N SER A 383 -21.93 53.05 -17.06
CA SER A 383 -21.10 53.53 -18.17
C SER A 383 -22.01 53.77 -19.42
N PRO A 384 -21.72 54.83 -20.24
CA PRO A 384 -22.49 55.15 -21.41
C PRO A 384 -22.13 54.28 -22.62
N GLN A 385 -23.13 54.01 -23.41
CA GLN A 385 -23.01 53.41 -24.74
C GLN A 385 -22.42 54.45 -25.74
N ALA A 386 -21.44 54.00 -26.48
CA ALA A 386 -21.19 54.41 -27.87
C ALA A 386 -20.39 53.29 -28.56
#